data_2e61f7bf93d560c958f8b84c576ed1c7
#
_entry.id   2e61f7bf93d560c958f8b84c576ed1c7
#
_cell.length_a   1.000
_cell.length_b   1.000
_cell.length_c   1.000
_cell.angle_alpha   90.00
_cell.angle_beta   90.00
_cell.angle_gamma   90.00
#
_symmetry.space_group_name_H-M   'P 1'
#
loop_
_entity.id
_entity.type
_entity.pdbx_description
1 polymer ?
#
loop_
_entity_poly.entity_id
_entity_poly.type
_entity_poly.pdbx_seq_one_letter_code
_entity_poly.pdbx_strand_id
1 'polypeptide(L)'
;MEDFRRKARLVAGGHMTETPKCMTYSSVVGQETVRIALTIAELNNLQVKLGDAMNSYVTAPCSEKIWTVLGKEFGDDQGKKAIIVRALYGLKSSGAAFHAHLADCMRSIGYTPCRGDNDLWIMALH
;
A
#
# COMPACT_ATOMS: atom_id res chain seq x y z
N MET A 1 -10.63 20.88 -17.59
CA MET A 1 -10.28 21.82 -16.51
C MET A 1 -9.19 21.16 -15.68
N GLU A 2 -7.94 21.60 -15.79
CA GLU A 2 -6.87 21.09 -14.96
C GLU A 2 -7.10 21.53 -13.52
N ASP A 3 -7.23 20.55 -12.61
CA ASP A 3 -7.41 20.82 -11.18
C ASP A 3 -6.03 21.13 -10.58
N PHE A 4 -5.71 22.41 -10.44
CA PHE A 4 -4.45 22.90 -9.84
C PHE A 4 -4.37 22.71 -8.33
N ARG A 5 -4.97 21.66 -7.76
CA ARG A 5 -4.86 21.37 -6.34
C ARG A 5 -3.41 21.01 -5.97
N ARG A 6 -2.87 21.75 -5.02
CA ARG A 6 -1.58 21.44 -4.45
C ARG A 6 -1.68 20.13 -3.67
N LYS A 7 -0.78 19.18 -3.95
CA LYS A 7 -0.69 17.90 -3.24
C LYS A 7 0.54 17.91 -2.33
N ALA A 8 0.32 17.79 -1.03
CA ALA A 8 1.38 17.61 -0.05
C ALA A 8 1.37 16.18 0.49
N ARG A 9 2.55 15.63 0.80
CA ARG A 9 2.70 14.34 1.47
C ARG A 9 3.63 14.48 2.64
N LEU A 10 3.21 13.97 3.79
CA LEU A 10 4.11 13.77 4.91
C LEU A 10 4.95 12.52 4.64
N VAL A 11 6.27 12.67 4.66
CA VAL A 11 7.22 11.58 4.37
C VAL A 11 8.11 11.39 5.60
N ALA A 12 8.21 10.14 6.08
CA ALA A 12 9.13 9.80 7.16
C ALA A 12 10.56 9.64 6.62
N GLY A 13 11.55 10.08 7.40
CA GLY A 13 12.97 9.90 7.10
C GLY A 13 13.45 8.47 7.37
N GLY A 14 12.88 7.48 6.69
CA GLY A 14 13.15 6.05 6.92
C GLY A 14 14.61 5.64 6.69
N HIS A 15 15.38 6.44 5.96
CA HIS A 15 16.83 6.22 5.80
C HIS A 15 17.61 6.43 7.11
N MET A 16 17.05 7.18 8.05
CA MET A 16 17.63 7.45 9.38
C MET A 16 17.15 6.45 10.45
N THR A 17 16.19 5.59 10.12
CA THR A 17 15.71 4.56 11.05
C THR A 17 16.53 3.29 10.95
N GLU A 18 16.63 2.55 12.06
CA GLU A 18 17.21 1.21 12.04
C GLU A 18 16.47 0.30 11.06
N THR A 19 17.11 -0.77 10.64
CA THR A 19 16.44 -1.78 9.80
C THR A 19 15.40 -2.49 10.65
N PRO A 20 14.10 -2.42 10.29
CA PRO A 20 13.07 -3.03 11.10
C PRO A 20 13.20 -4.56 11.13
N LYS A 21 12.79 -5.16 12.25
CA LYS A 21 12.72 -6.62 12.38
C LYS A 21 11.54 -7.24 11.63
N CYS A 22 10.57 -6.41 11.23
CA CYS A 22 9.43 -6.82 10.42
C CYS A 22 9.79 -6.89 8.93
N MET A 23 8.90 -7.53 8.15
CA MET A 23 9.08 -7.63 6.70
C MET A 23 9.08 -6.25 6.04
N THR A 24 10.07 -6.01 5.20
CA THR A 24 10.22 -4.77 4.42
C THR A 24 10.00 -5.01 2.93
N TYR A 25 10.02 -6.26 2.50
CA TYR A 25 9.80 -6.64 1.10
C TYR A 25 8.31 -6.70 0.80
N SER A 26 7.94 -6.13 -0.33
CA SER A 26 6.60 -6.24 -0.93
C SER A 26 6.75 -6.76 -2.34
N SER A 27 6.06 -7.84 -2.65
CA SER A 27 6.00 -8.36 -4.01
C SER A 27 5.21 -7.42 -4.92
N VAL A 28 5.38 -7.62 -6.22
CA VAL A 28 4.61 -6.94 -7.27
C VAL A 28 4.19 -8.00 -8.26
N VAL A 29 2.97 -7.88 -8.79
CA VAL A 29 2.47 -8.79 -9.84
C VAL A 29 3.44 -8.89 -11.01
N GLY A 30 3.68 -10.11 -11.49
CA GLY A 30 4.56 -10.37 -12.61
C GLY A 30 4.02 -9.76 -13.91
N GLN A 31 4.88 -9.21 -14.75
CA GLN A 31 4.48 -8.63 -16.03
C GLN A 31 3.80 -9.65 -16.95
N GLU A 32 4.28 -10.90 -16.94
CA GLU A 32 3.66 -12.00 -17.69
C GLU A 32 2.28 -12.34 -17.17
N THR A 33 2.08 -12.29 -15.84
CA THR A 33 0.78 -12.50 -15.20
C THR A 33 -0.24 -11.47 -15.69
N VAL A 34 0.15 -10.20 -15.76
CA VAL A 34 -0.71 -9.12 -16.29
C VAL A 34 -1.09 -9.39 -17.75
N ARG A 35 -0.11 -9.76 -18.58
CA ARG A 35 -0.36 -10.09 -20.00
C ARG A 35 -1.32 -11.25 -20.17
N ILE A 36 -1.13 -12.32 -19.40
CA ILE A 36 -2.01 -13.50 -19.41
C ILE A 36 -3.43 -13.09 -18.97
N ALA A 37 -3.57 -12.32 -17.89
CA ALA A 37 -4.86 -11.87 -17.40
C ALA A 37 -5.62 -11.04 -18.45
N LEU A 38 -4.93 -10.09 -19.11
CA LEU A 38 -5.52 -9.27 -20.17
C LEU A 38 -5.91 -10.13 -21.40
N THR A 39 -5.11 -11.12 -21.77
CA THR A 39 -5.44 -12.04 -22.87
C THR A 39 -6.68 -12.87 -22.54
N ILE A 40 -6.79 -13.38 -21.31
CA ILE A 40 -7.98 -14.12 -20.86
C ILE A 40 -9.21 -13.20 -20.89
N ALA A 41 -9.07 -11.95 -20.45
CA ALA A 41 -10.16 -10.99 -20.48
C ALA A 41 -10.67 -10.75 -21.90
N GLU A 42 -9.78 -10.54 -22.87
CA GLU A 42 -10.14 -10.35 -24.28
C GLU A 42 -10.82 -11.58 -24.88
N LEU A 43 -10.24 -12.78 -24.69
CA LEU A 43 -10.80 -14.03 -25.23
C LEU A 43 -12.18 -14.39 -24.67
N ASN A 44 -12.54 -13.87 -23.51
CA ASN A 44 -13.81 -14.13 -22.83
C ASN A 44 -14.75 -12.91 -22.81
N ASN A 45 -14.44 -11.85 -23.54
CA ASN A 45 -15.21 -10.60 -23.57
C ASN A 45 -15.45 -10.02 -22.16
N LEU A 46 -14.46 -10.10 -21.27
CA LEU A 46 -14.55 -9.57 -19.92
C LEU A 46 -14.24 -8.07 -19.91
N GLN A 47 -14.91 -7.34 -19.03
CA GLN A 47 -14.61 -5.93 -18.83
C GLN A 47 -13.36 -5.74 -17.99
N VAL A 48 -12.44 -4.90 -18.44
CA VAL A 48 -11.26 -4.49 -17.69
C VAL A 48 -11.51 -3.13 -17.06
N LYS A 49 -11.26 -3.00 -15.75
CA LYS A 49 -11.35 -1.75 -15.01
C LYS A 49 -10.01 -1.45 -14.35
N LEU A 50 -9.67 -0.17 -14.33
CA LEU A 50 -8.49 0.34 -13.63
C LEU A 50 -8.94 1.15 -12.41
N GLY A 51 -8.20 1.03 -11.33
CA GLY A 51 -8.42 1.81 -10.12
C GLY A 51 -7.08 2.20 -9.48
N ASP A 52 -7.07 3.35 -8.82
CA ASP A 52 -5.92 3.82 -8.02
C ASP A 52 -6.33 3.91 -6.55
N ALA A 53 -5.49 3.36 -5.67
CA ALA A 53 -5.73 3.44 -4.23
C ALA A 53 -5.16 4.76 -3.69
N MET A 54 -6.05 5.72 -3.44
CA MET A 54 -5.66 7.02 -2.86
C MET A 54 -5.11 6.84 -1.45
N ASN A 55 -3.96 7.49 -1.19
CA ASN A 55 -3.30 7.46 0.13
C ASN A 55 -3.08 6.04 0.68
N SER A 56 -2.74 5.10 -0.19
CA SER A 56 -2.69 3.67 0.09
C SER A 56 -1.97 3.29 1.41
N TYR A 57 -0.79 3.82 1.66
CA TYR A 57 0.00 3.44 2.82
C TYR A 57 -0.67 3.80 4.15
N VAL A 58 -1.25 5.00 4.27
CA VAL A 58 -1.88 5.43 5.53
C VAL A 58 -3.18 4.69 5.86
N THR A 59 -3.69 3.87 4.96
CA THR A 59 -4.80 2.94 5.27
C THR A 59 -4.33 1.75 6.09
N ALA A 60 -3.06 1.35 5.96
CA ALA A 60 -2.46 0.25 6.69
C ALA A 60 -1.94 0.69 8.07
N PRO A 61 -1.98 -0.19 9.10
CA PRO A 61 -1.33 0.08 10.37
C PRO A 61 0.19 0.09 10.21
N CYS A 62 0.87 0.92 11.01
CA CYS A 62 2.32 0.86 11.08
C CYS A 62 2.75 -0.39 11.86
N SER A 63 3.62 -1.20 11.26
CA SER A 63 4.15 -2.42 11.89
C SER A 63 5.35 -2.16 12.80
N GLU A 64 5.82 -0.92 12.86
CA GLU A 64 6.98 -0.51 13.64
C GLU A 64 6.57 0.48 14.74
N LYS A 65 7.26 0.43 15.90
CA LYS A 65 7.15 1.47 16.93
C LYS A 65 8.16 2.58 16.64
N ILE A 66 7.75 3.57 15.87
CA ILE A 66 8.60 4.71 15.50
C ILE A 66 8.03 5.98 16.13
N TRP A 67 8.90 6.72 16.82
CA TRP A 67 8.61 8.02 17.38
C TRP A 67 9.17 9.11 16.48
N THR A 68 8.46 10.19 16.35
CA THR A 68 8.91 11.40 15.66
C THR A 68 8.70 12.61 16.55
N VAL A 69 9.46 13.68 16.28
CA VAL A 69 9.22 14.99 16.85
C VAL A 69 8.46 15.82 15.83
N LEU A 70 7.33 16.38 16.24
CA LEU A 70 6.46 17.14 15.37
C LEU A 70 7.13 18.45 14.95
N GLY A 71 7.13 18.75 13.67
CA GLY A 71 7.68 19.96 13.09
C GLY A 71 6.72 21.16 13.24
N LYS A 72 7.13 22.29 12.68
CA LYS A 72 6.37 23.55 12.72
C LYS A 72 5.03 23.49 12.00
N GLU A 73 4.85 22.55 11.08
CA GLU A 73 3.61 22.28 10.35
C GLU A 73 2.48 21.79 11.25
N PHE A 74 2.78 21.36 12.47
CA PHE A 74 1.81 20.90 13.48
C PHE A 74 1.40 22.01 14.46
N GLY A 75 1.78 23.26 14.21
CA GLY A 75 1.34 24.41 15.01
C GLY A 75 1.70 24.26 16.49
N ASP A 76 0.70 24.31 17.38
CA ASP A 76 0.87 24.25 18.85
C ASP A 76 1.43 22.90 19.34
N ASP A 77 1.43 21.87 18.52
CA ASP A 77 2.02 20.56 18.83
C ASP A 77 3.50 20.46 18.42
N GLN A 78 4.07 21.51 17.83
CA GLN A 78 5.48 21.55 17.47
C GLN A 78 6.38 21.15 18.65
N GLY A 79 7.36 20.29 18.38
CA GLY A 79 8.33 19.83 19.38
C GLY A 79 7.86 18.69 20.27
N LYS A 80 6.57 18.34 20.25
CA LYS A 80 6.06 17.17 20.97
C LYS A 80 6.49 15.87 20.29
N LYS A 81 6.67 14.82 21.09
CA LYS A 81 6.92 13.47 20.58
C LYS A 81 5.59 12.81 20.22
N ALA A 82 5.52 12.19 19.05
CA ALA A 82 4.37 11.45 18.58
C ALA A 82 4.79 10.07 18.08
N ILE A 83 3.91 9.08 18.23
CA ILE A 83 4.11 7.74 17.67
C ILE A 83 3.42 7.65 16.31
N ILE A 84 4.08 7.01 15.37
CA ILE A 84 3.52 6.76 14.03
C ILE A 84 2.64 5.52 14.11
N VAL A 85 1.32 5.67 13.97
CA VAL A 85 0.35 4.57 14.08
C VAL A 85 -0.12 4.03 12.72
N ARG A 86 0.12 4.79 11.65
CA ARG A 86 -0.19 4.38 10.27
C ARG A 86 1.08 4.33 9.44
N ALA A 87 1.12 3.43 8.46
CA ALA A 87 2.23 3.37 7.54
C ALA A 87 2.38 4.70 6.79
N LEU A 88 3.56 5.30 6.87
CA LEU A 88 3.87 6.55 6.18
C LEU A 88 4.79 6.30 4.99
N TYR A 89 4.68 7.16 3.99
CA TYR A 89 5.65 7.21 2.91
C TYR A 89 7.06 7.44 3.48
N GLY A 90 8.04 6.73 2.95
CA GLY A 90 9.44 6.81 3.39
C GLY A 90 9.84 5.78 4.45
N LEU A 91 8.93 5.17 5.19
CA LEU A 91 9.28 4.05 6.08
C LEU A 91 9.60 2.79 5.28
N LYS A 92 10.61 2.04 5.72
CA LYS A 92 11.07 0.81 5.04
C LYS A 92 10.00 -0.30 5.01
N SER A 93 9.12 -0.33 6.01
CA SER A 93 8.08 -1.36 6.17
C SER A 93 6.73 -0.98 5.55
N SER A 94 6.53 0.27 5.11
CA SER A 94 5.20 0.74 4.70
C SER A 94 4.64 0.01 3.48
N GLY A 95 5.49 -0.33 2.51
CA GLY A 95 5.06 -1.12 1.35
C GLY A 95 4.55 -2.50 1.74
N ALA A 96 5.30 -3.21 2.59
CA ALA A 96 4.91 -4.53 3.08
C ALA A 96 3.65 -4.46 3.97
N ALA A 97 3.53 -3.44 4.82
CA ALA A 97 2.35 -3.24 5.65
C ALA A 97 1.09 -2.99 4.81
N PHE A 98 1.18 -2.16 3.78
CA PHE A 98 0.07 -1.93 2.85
C PHE A 98 -0.29 -3.20 2.07
N HIS A 99 0.70 -3.93 1.55
CA HIS A 99 0.47 -5.17 0.82
C HIS A 99 -0.26 -6.21 1.68
N ALA A 100 0.16 -6.40 2.93
CA ALA A 100 -0.51 -7.28 3.87
C ALA A 100 -1.95 -6.83 4.16
N HIS A 101 -2.16 -5.55 4.41
CA HIS A 101 -3.49 -4.97 4.64
C HIS A 101 -4.42 -5.15 3.44
N LEU A 102 -3.94 -4.89 2.22
CA LEU A 102 -4.69 -5.13 0.99
C LEU A 102 -5.05 -6.61 0.83
N ALA A 103 -4.12 -7.51 1.09
CA ALA A 103 -4.35 -8.96 1.03
C ALA A 103 -5.45 -9.39 2.00
N ASP A 104 -5.49 -8.84 3.22
CA ASP A 104 -6.53 -9.13 4.20
C ASP A 104 -7.89 -8.58 3.75
N CYS A 105 -7.93 -7.38 3.18
CA CYS A 105 -9.14 -6.83 2.56
C CYS A 105 -9.65 -7.71 1.42
N MET A 106 -8.77 -8.15 0.52
CA MET A 106 -9.15 -9.04 -0.60
C MET A 106 -9.74 -10.35 -0.09
N ARG A 107 -9.11 -10.98 0.91
CA ARG A 107 -9.64 -12.21 1.52
C ARG A 107 -11.00 -12.00 2.18
N SER A 108 -11.20 -10.87 2.88
CA SER A 108 -12.46 -10.56 3.57
C SER A 108 -13.65 -10.43 2.63
N ILE A 109 -13.42 -10.09 1.36
CA ILE A 109 -14.46 -9.99 0.33
C ILE A 109 -14.52 -11.21 -0.60
N GLY A 110 -13.80 -12.29 -0.26
CA GLY A 110 -13.91 -13.58 -0.91
C GLY A 110 -12.91 -13.86 -2.04
N TYR A 111 -11.89 -13.01 -2.22
CA TYR A 111 -10.83 -13.30 -3.16
C TYR A 111 -9.77 -14.23 -2.56
N THR A 112 -9.17 -15.05 -3.42
CA THR A 112 -8.03 -15.91 -3.08
C THR A 112 -6.85 -15.63 -3.99
N PRO A 113 -5.61 -15.66 -3.49
CA PRO A 113 -4.44 -15.45 -4.33
C PRO A 113 -4.24 -16.65 -5.26
N CYS A 114 -3.78 -16.37 -6.47
CA CYS A 114 -3.42 -17.41 -7.44
C CYS A 114 -2.14 -18.13 -7.01
N ARG A 115 -2.05 -19.45 -7.24
CA ARG A 115 -0.85 -20.23 -6.91
C ARG A 115 0.39 -19.84 -7.73
N GLY A 116 0.18 -19.37 -8.96
CA GLY A 116 1.29 -18.97 -9.85
C GLY A 116 1.83 -17.58 -9.59
N ASP A 117 0.99 -16.70 -9.02
CA ASP A 117 1.37 -15.32 -8.69
C ASP A 117 0.47 -14.86 -7.53
N ASN A 118 1.04 -14.62 -6.37
CA ASN A 118 0.31 -14.24 -5.16
C ASN A 118 -0.29 -12.83 -5.21
N ASP A 119 0.10 -12.03 -6.19
CA ASP A 119 -0.44 -10.69 -6.42
C ASP A 119 -1.58 -10.67 -7.46
N LEU A 120 -1.89 -11.83 -8.06
CA LEU A 120 -3.10 -12.06 -8.83
C LEU A 120 -4.18 -12.68 -7.92
N TRP A 121 -5.30 -12.00 -7.81
CA TRP A 121 -6.42 -12.41 -6.96
C TRP A 121 -7.61 -12.85 -7.79
N ILE A 122 -8.22 -13.97 -7.40
CA ILE A 122 -9.33 -14.58 -8.12
C ILE A 122 -10.51 -14.74 -7.16
N MET A 123 -11.69 -14.38 -7.62
CA MET A 123 -12.95 -14.68 -6.93
C MET A 123 -13.68 -15.77 -7.72
N ALA A 124 -13.97 -16.89 -7.06
CA ALA A 124 -14.85 -17.89 -7.64
C ALA A 124 -16.29 -17.36 -7.66
N LEU A 125 -16.88 -17.26 -8.85
CA LEU A 125 -18.31 -17.01 -8.98
C LEU A 125 -19.04 -18.32 -8.68
N HIS A 126 -19.87 -18.33 -7.71
CA HIS A 126 -20.79 -19.44 -7.37
C HIS A 126 -22.08 -19.32 -8.16
#